data_2d806a9859d7b1db6123f037618149e9
#
_entry.id   2d806a9859d7b1db6123f037618149e9
#
_cell.length_a   1.000
_cell.length_b   1.000
_cell.length_c   1.000
_cell.angle_alpha   90.00
_cell.angle_beta   90.00
_cell.angle_gamma   90.00
#
_symmetry.space_group_name_H-M   'P 1'
#
loop_
_entity.id
_entity.type
_entity.pdbx_description
1 polymer ?
#
loop_
_entity_poly.entity_id
_entity_poly.type
_entity_poly.pdbx_seq_one_letter_code
_entity_poly.pdbx_strand_id
1 'polypeptide(L)'
;MTSPIPNREAGLADLFSALGNPIRLRIIFMISETKRPLHIKAIAQNLQMDYAAVYRHIEVLKKADLVRVFEVGRSRVLSPLHSDILNHIFALVQQIEHE
;
A
#
# COMPACT_ATOMS: atom_id res chain seq x y z
N MET A 1 13.92 -20.48 -19.12
CA MET A 1 12.56 -20.70 -19.69
C MET A 1 11.76 -19.42 -19.58
N THR A 2 11.27 -18.93 -20.69
CA THR A 2 10.46 -17.71 -20.71
C THR A 2 9.02 -18.03 -20.33
N SER A 3 8.45 -17.22 -19.42
CA SER A 3 7.05 -17.31 -19.06
C SER A 3 6.19 -16.97 -20.28
N PRO A 4 5.04 -17.64 -20.50
CA PRO A 4 4.09 -17.23 -21.53
C PRO A 4 3.42 -15.90 -21.20
N ILE A 5 3.55 -15.43 -19.95
CA ILE A 5 2.97 -14.16 -19.50
C ILE A 5 4.03 -13.07 -19.67
N PRO A 6 3.75 -11.98 -20.42
CA PRO A 6 4.67 -10.85 -20.52
C PRO A 6 5.00 -10.26 -19.15
N ASN A 7 6.20 -9.71 -19.00
CA ASN A 7 6.65 -9.10 -17.74
C ASN A 7 5.73 -7.98 -17.28
N ARG A 8 5.13 -7.25 -18.20
CA ARG A 8 4.19 -6.17 -17.89
C ARG A 8 2.97 -6.69 -17.13
N GLU A 9 2.34 -7.77 -17.63
CA GLU A 9 1.16 -8.34 -16.99
C GLU A 9 1.50 -8.96 -15.66
N ALA A 10 2.66 -9.61 -15.54
CA ALA A 10 3.12 -10.16 -14.28
C ALA A 10 3.31 -9.06 -13.24
N GLY A 11 3.92 -7.93 -13.62
CA GLY A 11 4.10 -6.79 -12.73
C GLY A 11 2.79 -6.15 -12.31
N LEU A 12 1.85 -6.01 -13.24
CA LEU A 12 0.51 -5.50 -12.94
C LEU A 12 -0.24 -6.42 -11.98
N ALA A 13 -0.14 -7.72 -12.19
CA ALA A 13 -0.77 -8.71 -11.32
C ALA A 13 -0.23 -8.61 -9.89
N ASP A 14 1.08 -8.41 -9.73
CA ASP A 14 1.69 -8.23 -8.42
C ASP A 14 1.18 -6.96 -7.73
N LEU A 15 1.02 -5.88 -8.48
CA LEU A 15 0.47 -4.63 -7.96
C LEU A 15 -0.97 -4.82 -7.47
N PHE A 16 -1.82 -5.41 -8.29
CA PHE A 16 -3.22 -5.66 -7.92
C PHE A 16 -3.33 -6.67 -6.77
N SER A 17 -2.46 -7.67 -6.74
CA SER A 17 -2.40 -8.61 -5.62
C SER A 17 -2.04 -7.90 -4.31
N ALA A 18 -1.08 -6.99 -4.35
CA ALA A 18 -0.70 -6.21 -3.18
C ALA A 18 -1.86 -5.37 -2.65
N LEU A 19 -2.68 -4.81 -3.55
CA LEU A 19 -3.86 -4.03 -3.19
C LEU A 19 -5.08 -4.90 -2.84
N GLY A 20 -5.08 -6.16 -3.21
CA GLY A 20 -6.22 -7.06 -3.05
C GLY A 20 -6.36 -7.65 -1.64
N ASN A 21 -6.18 -6.82 -0.62
CA ASN A 21 -6.31 -7.23 0.78
C ASN A 21 -6.86 -6.04 1.58
N PRO A 22 -7.90 -6.27 2.42
CA PRO A 22 -8.55 -5.16 3.12
C PRO A 22 -7.63 -4.41 4.09
N ILE A 23 -6.70 -5.10 4.74
CA ILE A 23 -5.75 -4.46 5.65
C ILE A 23 -4.79 -3.57 4.85
N ARG A 24 -4.27 -4.06 3.74
CA ARG A 24 -3.37 -3.27 2.89
C ARG A 24 -4.09 -2.09 2.26
N LEU A 25 -5.33 -2.25 1.83
CA LEU A 25 -6.13 -1.14 1.34
C LEU A 25 -6.33 -0.09 2.43
N ARG A 26 -6.62 -0.51 3.66
CA ARG A 26 -6.79 0.41 4.78
C ARG A 26 -5.50 1.20 5.03
N ILE A 27 -4.36 0.53 5.00
CA ILE A 27 -3.06 1.20 5.17
C ILE A 27 -2.85 2.25 4.07
N ILE A 28 -3.11 1.90 2.83
CA ILE A 28 -2.98 2.82 1.69
C ILE A 28 -3.90 4.02 1.87
N PHE A 29 -5.16 3.82 2.26
CA PHE A 29 -6.09 4.93 2.51
C PHE A 29 -5.58 5.83 3.64
N MET A 30 -5.08 5.25 4.72
CA MET A 30 -4.57 6.03 5.85
C MET A 30 -3.42 6.95 5.44
N ILE A 31 -2.44 6.42 4.71
CA ILE A 31 -1.27 7.22 4.31
C ILE A 31 -1.58 8.18 3.17
N SER A 32 -2.59 7.89 2.36
CA SER A 32 -3.00 8.77 1.25
C SER A 32 -3.81 9.98 1.72
N GLU A 33 -4.49 9.85 2.85
CA GLU A 33 -5.31 10.92 3.42
C GLU A 33 -4.48 11.94 4.20
N THR A 34 -3.23 11.62 4.52
CA THR A 34 -2.38 12.51 5.30
C THR A 34 -1.32 13.14 4.42
N LYS A 35 -0.90 14.35 4.81
CA LYS A 35 0.18 15.08 4.13
C LYS A 35 1.55 14.77 4.73
N ARG A 36 1.59 13.97 5.79
CA ARG A 36 2.82 13.60 6.49
C ARG A 36 2.98 12.11 6.53
N PRO A 37 4.22 11.59 6.50
CA PRO A 37 4.45 10.17 6.73
C PRO A 37 3.87 9.73 8.07
N LEU A 38 3.33 8.52 8.11
CA LEU A 38 2.77 7.96 9.34
C LEU A 38 3.77 7.00 9.98
N HIS A 39 3.88 7.08 11.31
CA HIS A 39 4.63 6.09 12.06
C HIS A 39 3.95 4.72 11.96
N ILE A 40 4.72 3.68 11.67
CA ILE A 40 4.18 2.33 11.55
C ILE A 40 3.53 1.89 12.85
N LYS A 41 4.10 2.29 13.98
CA LYS A 41 3.50 2.02 15.29
C LYS A 41 2.10 2.61 15.42
N ALA A 42 1.89 3.83 14.92
CA ALA A 42 0.58 4.47 14.94
C ALA A 42 -0.42 3.73 14.04
N ILE A 43 0.03 3.25 12.89
CA ILE A 43 -0.80 2.45 12.00
C ILE A 43 -1.24 1.16 12.71
N ALA A 44 -0.31 0.47 13.35
CA ALA A 44 -0.60 -0.75 14.10
C ALA A 44 -1.61 -0.50 15.22
N GLN A 45 -1.45 0.59 15.97
CA GLN A 45 -2.38 0.98 17.02
C GLN A 45 -3.78 1.25 16.47
N ASN A 46 -3.86 1.99 15.35
CA ASN A 46 -5.15 2.29 14.70
C ASN A 46 -5.86 1.01 14.25
N LEU A 47 -5.10 0.07 13.70
CA LEU A 47 -5.64 -1.20 13.20
C LEU A 47 -5.85 -2.23 14.32
N GLN A 48 -5.40 -1.94 15.54
CA GLN A 48 -5.44 -2.88 16.66
C GLN A 48 -4.77 -4.21 16.32
N MET A 49 -3.61 -4.12 15.67
CA MET A 49 -2.83 -5.26 15.22
C MET A 49 -1.41 -5.18 15.79
N ASP A 50 -0.76 -6.32 15.89
CA ASP A 50 0.64 -6.37 16.27
C ASP A 50 1.51 -5.69 15.22
N TYR A 51 2.54 -4.99 15.67
CA TYR A 51 3.49 -4.31 14.80
C TYR A 51 4.06 -5.26 13.73
N ALA A 52 4.46 -6.47 14.13
CA ALA A 52 5.05 -7.44 13.21
C ALA A 52 4.06 -7.84 12.10
N ALA A 53 2.79 -8.01 12.44
CA ALA A 53 1.76 -8.36 11.47
C ALA A 53 1.54 -7.23 10.47
N VAL A 54 1.46 -5.99 10.96
CA VAL A 54 1.32 -4.80 10.10
C VAL A 54 2.55 -4.65 9.21
N TYR A 55 3.73 -4.85 9.76
CA TYR A 55 4.97 -4.72 9.00
C TYR A 55 5.05 -5.72 7.84
N ARG A 56 4.52 -6.94 8.00
CA ARG A 56 4.46 -7.92 6.91
C ARG A 56 3.59 -7.42 5.76
N HIS A 57 2.46 -6.80 6.06
CA HIS A 57 1.61 -6.18 5.04
C HIS A 57 2.33 -5.01 4.36
N ILE A 58 3.04 -4.22 5.12
CA ILE A 58 3.83 -3.10 4.58
C ILE A 58 4.93 -3.62 3.65
N GLU A 59 5.57 -4.73 3.98
CA GLU A 59 6.59 -5.34 3.13
C GLU A 59 6.02 -5.74 1.76
N VAL A 60 4.79 -6.26 1.72
CA VAL A 60 4.11 -6.59 0.47
C VAL A 60 3.89 -5.32 -0.36
N LEU A 61 3.41 -4.24 0.26
CA LEU A 61 3.20 -2.96 -0.41
C LEU A 61 4.51 -2.34 -0.90
N LYS A 62 5.56 -2.48 -0.11
CA LYS A 62 6.90 -1.97 -0.45
C LYS A 62 7.46 -2.68 -1.68
N LYS A 63 7.33 -4.01 -1.74
CA LYS A 63 7.80 -4.80 -2.88
C LYS A 63 7.05 -4.45 -4.16
N ALA A 64 5.80 -4.00 -4.04
CA ALA A 64 4.99 -3.57 -5.18
C ALA A 64 5.22 -2.09 -5.53
N ASP A 65 6.18 -1.42 -4.89
CA ASP A 65 6.52 0.00 -5.09
C ASP A 65 5.34 0.94 -4.83
N LEU A 66 4.46 0.57 -3.90
CA LEU A 66 3.31 1.39 -3.54
C LEU A 66 3.59 2.30 -2.35
N VAL A 67 4.57 1.95 -1.53
CA VAL A 67 4.93 2.70 -0.33
C VAL A 67 6.45 2.75 -0.18
N ARG A 68 6.89 3.75 0.57
CA ARG A 68 8.27 3.90 1.00
C ARG A 68 8.33 3.84 2.52
N VAL A 69 9.28 3.09 3.04
CA VAL A 69 9.57 3.01 4.47
C VAL A 69 10.91 3.68 4.72
N PHE A 70 10.97 4.56 5.71
CA PHE A 70 12.24 5.19 6.09
C PHE A 70 12.26 5.45 7.60
N GLU A 71 13.46 5.67 8.12
CA GLU A 71 13.65 5.88 9.54
C GLU A 71 13.70 7.37 9.87
N VAL A 72 13.00 7.75 10.95
CA VAL A 72 13.04 9.09 11.52
C VAL A 72 13.35 8.90 13.01
N GLY A 73 14.60 9.20 13.39
CA GLY A 73 15.09 8.88 14.72
C GLY A 73 15.09 7.36 14.93
N ARG A 74 14.37 6.88 15.95
CA ARG A 74 14.24 5.46 16.25
C ARG A 74 12.94 4.85 15.72
N SER A 75 12.18 5.64 14.97
CA SER A 75 10.88 5.24 14.45
C SER A 75 10.97 4.93 12.97
N ARG A 76 10.11 4.02 12.51
CA ARG A 76 9.90 3.77 11.09
C ARG A 76 8.61 4.44 10.66
N VAL A 77 8.67 5.14 9.55
CA VAL A 77 7.52 5.87 9.00
C VAL A 77 7.22 5.38 7.60
N LEU A 78 5.96 5.51 7.22
CA LEU A 78 5.44 5.05 5.95
C LEU A 78 4.90 6.23 5.16
N SER A 79 5.26 6.28 3.89
CA SER A 79 4.79 7.31 2.97
C SER A 79 4.33 6.64 1.67
N PRO A 80 3.29 7.18 1.00
CA PRO A 80 2.87 6.61 -0.28
C PRO A 80 3.86 6.95 -1.38
N LEU A 81 4.02 6.02 -2.31
CA LEU A 81 4.59 6.27 -3.62
C LEU A 81 3.44 6.37 -4.61
N HIS A 82 3.59 7.19 -5.65
CA HIS A 82 2.60 7.29 -6.72
C HIS A 82 1.20 7.67 -6.23
N SER A 83 1.13 8.62 -5.27
CA SER A 83 -0.15 9.04 -4.67
C SER A 83 -1.19 9.43 -5.72
N ASP A 84 -0.77 10.15 -6.76
CA ASP A 84 -1.69 10.59 -7.83
C ASP A 84 -2.31 9.40 -8.57
N ILE A 85 -1.49 8.38 -8.85
CA ILE A 85 -1.97 7.17 -9.52
C ILE A 85 -2.95 6.41 -8.64
N LEU A 86 -2.63 6.27 -7.35
CA LEU A 86 -3.51 5.59 -6.40
C LEU A 86 -4.85 6.32 -6.28
N ASN A 87 -4.83 7.65 -6.22
CA ASN A 87 -6.05 8.45 -6.17
C ASN A 87 -6.91 8.25 -7.43
N HIS A 88 -6.29 8.15 -8.60
CA HIS A 88 -7.02 7.86 -9.84
C HIS A 88 -7.66 6.48 -9.81
N ILE A 89 -6.95 5.47 -9.33
CA ILE A 89 -7.49 4.10 -9.21
C ILE A 89 -8.71 4.10 -8.30
N PHE A 90 -8.62 4.76 -7.14
CA PHE A 90 -9.73 4.82 -6.18
C PHE A 90 -10.92 5.59 -6.73
N ALA A 91 -10.68 6.66 -7.49
CA ALA A 91 -11.74 7.41 -8.14
C ALA A 91 -12.48 6.54 -9.17
N LEU A 92 -11.75 5.73 -9.94
CA LEU A 92 -12.37 4.80 -10.89
C LEU A 92 -13.22 3.75 -10.17
N VAL A 93 -12.72 3.21 -9.06
CA VAL A 93 -13.46 2.23 -8.26
C VAL A 93 -14.75 2.84 -7.73
N GLN A 94 -14.71 4.09 -7.25
CA GLN A 94 -15.91 4.79 -6.78
C GLN A 94 -16.95 4.94 -7.90
N GLN A 95 -16.52 5.22 -9.12
CA GLN A 95 -17.45 5.28 -10.25
C GLN A 95 -18.14 3.94 -10.51
N ILE A 96 -17.40 2.84 -10.38
CA ILE A 96 -17.97 1.50 -10.55
C ILE A 96 -18.98 1.20 -9.45
N GLU A 97 -18.68 1.56 -8.21
CA GLU A 97 -19.55 1.29 -7.06
C GLU A 97 -20.86 2.08 -7.11
N HIS A 98 -20.87 3.20 -7.80
CA HIS A 98 -22.02 4.10 -7.85
C HIS A 98 -22.85 4.01 -9.14
N GLU A 99 -22.56 3.02 -9.97
CA GLU A 99 -23.37 2.79 -11.17
C GLU A 99 -24.72 2.14 -10.90
#